data_a58b4b912fb25cbf64df5cfb7d17be3e
#
_entry.id   a58b4b912fb25cbf64df5cfb7d17be3e
#
_cell.length_a   1.000
_cell.length_b   1.000
_cell.length_c   1.000
_cell.angle_alpha   90.00
_cell.angle_beta   90.00
_cell.angle_gamma   90.00
#
_symmetry.space_group_name_H-M   'P 1'
#
loop_
_entity.id
_entity.type
_entity.pdbx_description
1 polymer ?
#
loop_
_entity_poly.entity_id
_entity_poly.type
_entity_poly.pdbx_seq_one_letter_code
_entity_poly.pdbx_strand_id
1 'polypeptide(L)'
;MSSVPVIILHQPKRLIVGAGTIGEVCTWAGEVSSTLVIATPITAGFVDRLKLPGKVAVFDAIPGEPEIATLDAALAAARAAKPDLVVGLGGGSVMDVAKLLAALWDSEQTLADVAGSNKVAGRSTRLAQIATTAGTGSEAGIRSLITDPIKGAKIAVESPHLIADLAVLDAELTYSVPPVVTAATGVDAMAHCVEAFTSKRAHPMIDGFARMGFHLVGKYLARAVKDGSDHEAREGLMLASYYGGICLGPVNTAAGHAIAYPLGTLLHLPHGLANAIVFPHVLAFNEPVAQEKTAEVAQALGLGHGLSQAKLRAEALGFCADLGIEMSLAKHGATEADLPRFAADAHAIRRLMDNNPADMSVDDVLGIYRASF
;
A
#
# COMPACT_ATOMS: atom_id res chain seq x y z
N MET A 1 -1.62 25.88 -24.69
CA MET A 1 -1.59 25.84 -23.22
C MET A 1 -1.91 24.41 -22.83
N SER A 2 -0.99 23.66 -22.26
CA SER A 2 -1.33 22.34 -21.72
C SER A 2 -2.20 22.58 -20.47
N SER A 3 -3.49 22.24 -20.55
CA SER A 3 -4.34 22.28 -19.36
C SER A 3 -3.88 21.17 -18.41
N VAL A 4 -3.51 21.53 -17.19
CA VAL A 4 -3.27 20.55 -16.12
C VAL A 4 -4.55 19.72 -15.97
N PRO A 5 -4.49 18.38 -15.97
CA PRO A 5 -5.67 17.54 -15.80
C PRO A 5 -6.40 17.85 -14.49
N VAL A 6 -7.72 17.68 -14.48
CA VAL A 6 -8.50 17.78 -13.23
C VAL A 6 -8.31 16.50 -12.42
N ILE A 7 -7.98 16.65 -11.15
CA ILE A 7 -7.92 15.56 -10.19
C ILE A 7 -8.83 15.83 -8.99
N ILE A 8 -9.25 14.77 -8.31
CA ILE A 8 -9.94 14.85 -7.03
C ILE A 8 -9.02 14.20 -6.00
N LEU A 9 -8.63 14.94 -4.98
CA LEU A 9 -7.82 14.46 -3.88
C LEU A 9 -8.67 14.36 -2.62
N HIS A 10 -8.82 13.14 -2.10
CA HIS A 10 -9.43 12.86 -0.80
C HIS A 10 -8.31 12.60 0.21
N GLN A 11 -8.43 13.19 1.40
CA GLN A 11 -7.48 12.99 2.49
C GLN A 11 -8.26 12.78 3.79
N PRO A 12 -7.66 12.12 4.82
CA PRO A 12 -8.24 12.05 6.15
C PRO A 12 -8.64 13.43 6.66
N LYS A 13 -9.78 13.52 7.36
CA LYS A 13 -10.25 14.81 7.93
C LYS A 13 -9.26 15.38 8.95
N ARG A 14 -8.53 14.50 9.64
CA ARG A 14 -7.43 14.85 10.55
C ARG A 14 -6.29 13.88 10.36
N LEU A 15 -5.07 14.42 10.35
CA LEU A 15 -3.83 13.67 10.36
C LEU A 15 -3.05 14.06 11.60
N ILE A 16 -2.59 13.06 12.37
CA ILE A 16 -1.69 13.24 13.52
C ILE A 16 -0.38 12.52 13.18
N VAL A 17 0.73 13.22 13.29
CA VAL A 17 2.06 12.70 12.94
C VAL A 17 3.03 12.94 14.08
N GLY A 18 3.75 11.92 14.48
CA GLY A 18 4.83 11.99 15.48
C GLY A 18 4.92 10.74 16.33
N ALA A 19 6.10 10.51 16.90
CA ALA A 19 6.35 9.40 17.79
C ALA A 19 5.51 9.52 19.09
N GLY A 20 4.93 8.41 19.54
CA GLY A 20 4.11 8.33 20.74
C GLY A 20 2.71 8.94 20.64
N THR A 21 2.25 9.29 19.44
CA THR A 21 0.96 9.98 19.22
C THR A 21 -0.26 9.06 19.19
N ILE A 22 -0.10 7.74 19.28
CA ILE A 22 -1.22 6.79 19.30
C ILE A 22 -2.27 7.12 20.38
N GLY A 23 -1.86 7.66 21.52
CA GLY A 23 -2.76 8.07 22.62
C GLY A 23 -3.68 9.23 22.25
N GLU A 24 -3.36 10.02 21.23
CA GLU A 24 -4.20 11.15 20.77
C GLU A 24 -5.52 10.67 20.16
N VAL A 25 -5.62 9.39 19.82
CA VAL A 25 -6.88 8.79 19.35
C VAL A 25 -7.97 8.94 20.43
N CYS A 26 -7.65 8.79 21.71
CA CYS A 26 -8.57 9.01 22.82
C CYS A 26 -9.11 10.46 22.83
N THR A 27 -8.21 11.43 22.75
CA THR A 27 -8.56 12.85 22.75
C THR A 27 -9.47 13.19 21.55
N TRP A 28 -9.14 12.64 20.36
CA TRP A 28 -9.95 12.85 19.16
C TRP A 28 -11.29 12.11 19.20
N ALA A 29 -11.31 10.90 19.75
CA ALA A 29 -12.53 10.11 19.86
C ALA A 29 -13.58 10.81 20.75
N GLY A 30 -13.14 11.48 21.83
CA GLY A 30 -14.04 12.10 22.79
C GLY A 30 -14.95 11.05 23.43
N GLU A 31 -16.22 11.37 23.59
CA GLU A 31 -17.22 10.42 24.08
C GLU A 31 -17.60 9.42 22.99
N VAL A 32 -17.29 8.15 23.20
CA VAL A 32 -17.73 7.00 22.40
C VAL A 32 -18.22 5.91 23.34
N SER A 33 -19.35 5.29 23.00
CA SER A 33 -19.95 4.23 23.81
C SER A 33 -19.37 2.86 23.52
N SER A 34 -19.07 2.61 22.23
CA SER A 34 -18.57 1.32 21.74
C SER A 34 -17.54 1.53 20.64
N THR A 35 -16.38 0.93 20.79
CA THR A 35 -15.32 0.90 19.77
C THR A 35 -15.03 -0.54 19.37
N LEU A 36 -14.88 -0.78 18.07
CA LEU A 36 -14.32 -2.02 17.55
C LEU A 36 -12.95 -1.75 16.94
N VAL A 37 -11.92 -2.37 17.52
CA VAL A 37 -10.54 -2.32 17.00
C VAL A 37 -10.32 -3.54 16.10
N ILE A 38 -9.90 -3.29 14.87
CA ILE A 38 -9.47 -4.30 13.89
C ILE A 38 -7.95 -4.34 13.92
N ALA A 39 -7.38 -5.51 14.13
CA ALA A 39 -5.96 -5.70 14.36
C ALA A 39 -5.46 -7.04 13.80
N THR A 40 -4.17 -7.28 13.91
CA THR A 40 -3.56 -8.61 13.86
C THR A 40 -3.26 -9.07 15.29
N PRO A 41 -2.93 -10.35 15.55
CA PRO A 41 -2.50 -10.80 16.87
C PRO A 41 -1.30 -10.00 17.43
N ILE A 42 -0.43 -9.51 16.54
CA ILE A 42 0.74 -8.69 16.93
C ILE A 42 0.30 -7.27 17.33
N THR A 43 -0.51 -6.62 16.48
CA THR A 43 -0.88 -5.21 16.67
C THR A 43 -1.95 -5.04 17.75
N ALA A 44 -2.69 -6.08 18.09
CA ALA A 44 -3.59 -6.11 19.26
C ALA A 44 -2.87 -5.75 20.58
N GLY A 45 -1.56 -6.03 20.67
CA GLY A 45 -0.74 -5.62 21.81
C GLY A 45 -0.61 -4.10 22.00
N PHE A 46 -0.98 -3.29 21.02
CA PHE A 46 -0.98 -1.83 21.14
C PHE A 46 -2.33 -1.24 21.55
N VAL A 47 -3.40 -2.04 21.66
CA VAL A 47 -4.76 -1.56 21.93
C VAL A 47 -4.85 -0.71 23.20
N ASP A 48 -4.20 -1.12 24.27
CA ASP A 48 -4.21 -0.39 25.54
C ASP A 48 -3.59 1.01 25.42
N ARG A 49 -2.68 1.22 24.46
CA ARG A 49 -2.07 2.53 24.20
C ARG A 49 -3.07 3.53 23.61
N LEU A 50 -4.17 3.06 23.02
CA LEU A 50 -5.24 3.92 22.48
C LEU A 50 -5.99 4.66 23.60
N LYS A 51 -6.04 4.12 24.81
CA LYS A 51 -6.73 4.67 26.00
C LYS A 51 -8.20 5.03 25.72
N LEU A 52 -8.86 4.27 24.87
CA LEU A 52 -10.23 4.57 24.41
C LEU A 52 -11.23 4.44 25.56
N PRO A 53 -12.19 5.39 25.66
CA PRO A 53 -13.28 5.30 26.63
C PRO A 53 -14.34 4.30 26.17
N GLY A 54 -15.26 3.94 27.10
CA GLY A 54 -16.38 3.08 26.78
C GLY A 54 -16.03 1.62 26.62
N LYS A 55 -16.82 0.92 25.83
CA LYS A 55 -16.65 -0.51 25.55
C LYS A 55 -15.70 -0.71 24.38
N VAL A 56 -14.62 -1.42 24.57
CA VAL A 56 -13.66 -1.74 23.51
C VAL A 56 -13.73 -3.23 23.21
N ALA A 57 -14.09 -3.57 21.98
CA ALA A 57 -13.98 -4.92 21.45
C ALA A 57 -12.82 -4.98 20.46
N VAL A 58 -12.15 -6.12 20.36
CA VAL A 58 -11.03 -6.34 19.46
C VAL A 58 -11.33 -7.51 18.55
N PHE A 59 -11.13 -7.34 17.25
CA PHE A 59 -11.08 -8.40 16.27
C PHE A 59 -9.68 -8.46 15.69
N ASP A 60 -8.89 -9.43 16.08
CA ASP A 60 -7.46 -9.52 15.79
C ASP A 60 -7.08 -10.66 14.82
N ALA A 61 -8.06 -11.26 14.17
CA ALA A 61 -7.87 -12.39 13.26
C ALA A 61 -7.67 -11.95 11.79
N ILE A 62 -6.97 -10.82 11.53
CA ILE A 62 -6.71 -10.33 10.18
C ILE A 62 -5.41 -10.94 9.64
N PRO A 63 -5.45 -11.73 8.55
CA PRO A 63 -4.25 -12.24 7.87
C PRO A 63 -3.60 -11.17 6.99
N GLY A 64 -2.39 -11.46 6.49
CA GLY A 64 -1.66 -10.56 5.58
C GLY A 64 -2.40 -10.23 4.28
N GLU A 65 -3.20 -11.18 3.77
CA GLU A 65 -4.02 -11.03 2.58
C GLU A 65 -5.48 -11.39 2.96
N PRO A 66 -6.31 -10.41 3.38
CA PRO A 66 -7.65 -10.71 3.87
C PRO A 66 -8.57 -11.15 2.73
N GLU A 67 -9.28 -12.23 2.97
CA GLU A 67 -10.27 -12.79 2.08
C GLU A 67 -11.71 -12.37 2.44
N ILE A 68 -12.66 -12.68 1.57
CA ILE A 68 -14.10 -12.42 1.80
C ILE A 68 -14.54 -12.99 3.15
N ALA A 69 -14.14 -14.22 3.50
CA ALA A 69 -14.49 -14.86 4.77
C ALA A 69 -13.98 -14.07 6.00
N THR A 70 -12.80 -13.43 5.89
CA THR A 70 -12.25 -12.58 6.94
C THR A 70 -13.12 -11.32 7.14
N LEU A 71 -13.52 -10.69 6.05
CA LEU A 71 -14.44 -9.54 6.10
C LEU A 71 -15.78 -9.91 6.71
N ASP A 72 -16.36 -11.05 6.32
CA ASP A 72 -17.64 -11.52 6.85
C ASP A 72 -17.57 -11.79 8.36
N ALA A 73 -16.48 -12.39 8.84
CA ALA A 73 -16.25 -12.60 10.27
C ALA A 73 -16.12 -11.26 11.04
N ALA A 74 -15.38 -10.31 10.47
CA ALA A 74 -15.25 -8.97 11.05
C ALA A 74 -16.59 -8.22 11.08
N LEU A 75 -17.42 -8.32 10.02
CA LEU A 75 -18.77 -7.75 9.97
C LEU A 75 -19.68 -8.37 11.03
N ALA A 76 -19.59 -9.69 11.27
CA ALA A 76 -20.34 -10.36 12.35
C ALA A 76 -19.92 -9.81 13.73
N ALA A 77 -18.63 -9.60 13.98
CA ALA A 77 -18.13 -8.99 15.20
C ALA A 77 -18.65 -7.54 15.37
N ALA A 78 -18.68 -6.77 14.27
CA ALA A 78 -19.21 -5.39 14.31
C ALA A 78 -20.70 -5.35 14.61
N ARG A 79 -21.52 -6.25 14.04
CA ARG A 79 -22.95 -6.33 14.34
C ARG A 79 -23.21 -6.68 15.81
N ALA A 80 -22.34 -7.49 16.42
CA ALA A 80 -22.42 -7.79 17.86
C ALA A 80 -21.99 -6.61 18.75
N ALA A 81 -20.93 -5.89 18.35
CA ALA A 81 -20.36 -4.76 19.11
C ALA A 81 -21.14 -3.46 18.92
N LYS A 82 -21.78 -3.24 17.76
CA LYS A 82 -22.48 -2.02 17.34
C LYS A 82 -21.63 -0.76 17.59
N PRO A 83 -20.47 -0.64 16.90
CA PRO A 83 -19.49 0.39 17.22
C PRO A 83 -19.92 1.78 16.74
N ASP A 84 -19.68 2.81 17.57
CA ASP A 84 -19.70 4.21 17.19
C ASP A 84 -18.41 4.61 16.48
N LEU A 85 -17.33 3.86 16.77
CA LEU A 85 -15.99 4.06 16.25
C LEU A 85 -15.38 2.71 15.82
N VAL A 86 -14.86 2.67 14.60
CA VAL A 86 -13.98 1.59 14.12
C VAL A 86 -12.55 2.12 14.08
N VAL A 87 -11.63 1.36 14.63
CA VAL A 87 -10.20 1.65 14.60
C VAL A 87 -9.47 0.55 13.84
N GLY A 88 -8.86 0.88 12.71
CA GLY A 88 -7.90 -0.01 12.02
C GLY A 88 -6.51 0.23 12.60
N LEU A 89 -5.99 -0.74 13.38
CA LEU A 89 -4.67 -0.68 14.02
C LEU A 89 -3.76 -1.74 13.41
N GLY A 90 -3.05 -1.39 12.33
CA GLY A 90 -2.26 -2.37 11.60
C GLY A 90 -1.68 -1.86 10.30
N GLY A 91 -1.28 -2.79 9.45
CA GLY A 91 -0.88 -2.54 8.07
C GLY A 91 -2.08 -2.42 7.13
N GLY A 92 -1.82 -2.39 5.82
CA GLY A 92 -2.84 -2.22 4.78
C GLY A 92 -4.01 -3.20 4.88
N SER A 93 -3.75 -4.48 5.15
CA SER A 93 -4.77 -5.52 5.29
C SER A 93 -5.78 -5.22 6.40
N VAL A 94 -5.31 -4.76 7.55
CA VAL A 94 -6.15 -4.35 8.68
C VAL A 94 -6.95 -3.11 8.33
N MET A 95 -6.28 -2.11 7.75
CA MET A 95 -6.89 -0.83 7.40
C MET A 95 -7.96 -0.99 6.31
N ASP A 96 -7.73 -1.86 5.35
CA ASP A 96 -8.69 -2.14 4.26
C ASP A 96 -9.95 -2.83 4.79
N VAL A 97 -9.80 -3.83 5.68
CA VAL A 97 -10.96 -4.46 6.35
C VAL A 97 -11.70 -3.43 7.21
N ALA A 98 -10.99 -2.60 7.98
CA ALA A 98 -11.61 -1.58 8.84
C ALA A 98 -12.43 -0.55 8.05
N LYS A 99 -11.96 -0.13 6.85
CA LYS A 99 -12.70 0.76 5.95
C LYS A 99 -14.03 0.17 5.52
N LEU A 100 -14.00 -1.07 5.00
CA LEU A 100 -15.22 -1.75 4.55
C LEU A 100 -16.15 -2.03 5.71
N LEU A 101 -15.61 -2.46 6.84
CA LEU A 101 -16.38 -2.72 8.03
C LEU A 101 -17.11 -1.46 8.49
N ALA A 102 -16.43 -0.31 8.60
CA ALA A 102 -17.05 0.95 9.00
C ALA A 102 -18.19 1.40 8.06
N ALA A 103 -18.13 1.00 6.78
CA ALA A 103 -19.15 1.36 5.77
C ALA A 103 -20.28 0.34 5.65
N LEU A 104 -20.07 -0.95 6.02
CA LEU A 104 -20.99 -2.02 5.69
C LEU A 104 -21.68 -2.67 6.88
N TRP A 105 -21.18 -2.55 8.12
CA TRP A 105 -21.70 -3.33 9.24
C TRP A 105 -23.17 -3.03 9.58
N ASP A 106 -23.62 -1.79 9.37
CA ASP A 106 -25.01 -1.31 9.59
C ASP A 106 -25.74 -0.99 8.26
N SER A 107 -25.15 -1.40 7.13
CA SER A 107 -25.69 -1.22 5.78
C SER A 107 -26.35 -2.49 5.26
N GLU A 108 -27.35 -2.32 4.37
CA GLU A 108 -27.91 -3.43 3.58
C GLU A 108 -27.01 -3.85 2.40
N GLN A 109 -25.99 -3.05 2.06
CA GLN A 109 -25.07 -3.35 0.98
C GLN A 109 -24.10 -4.49 1.37
N THR A 110 -23.83 -5.37 0.40
CA THR A 110 -22.81 -6.42 0.50
C THR A 110 -21.51 -5.96 -0.18
N LEU A 111 -20.41 -6.72 0.01
CA LEU A 111 -19.16 -6.48 -0.72
C LEU A 111 -19.38 -6.51 -2.24
N ALA A 112 -20.25 -7.39 -2.75
CA ALA A 112 -20.56 -7.48 -4.18
C ALA A 112 -21.24 -6.22 -4.72
N ASP A 113 -22.12 -5.61 -3.94
CA ASP A 113 -22.83 -4.38 -4.32
C ASP A 113 -21.89 -3.18 -4.43
N VAL A 114 -20.89 -3.11 -3.55
CA VAL A 114 -19.94 -1.99 -3.48
C VAL A 114 -18.67 -2.19 -4.30
N ALA A 115 -18.45 -3.37 -4.88
CA ALA A 115 -17.28 -3.64 -5.70
C ALA A 115 -17.15 -2.69 -6.88
N GLY A 116 -15.97 -2.06 -7.01
CA GLY A 116 -15.68 -1.02 -8.00
C GLY A 116 -15.69 0.38 -7.40
N SER A 117 -15.91 1.41 -8.22
CA SER A 117 -15.77 2.80 -7.82
C SER A 117 -17.12 3.45 -7.52
N ASN A 118 -17.17 4.24 -6.42
CA ASN A 118 -18.28 5.12 -6.02
C ASN A 118 -19.63 4.42 -5.82
N LYS A 119 -19.63 3.17 -5.33
CA LYS A 119 -20.86 2.40 -5.09
C LYS A 119 -21.25 2.30 -3.61
N VAL A 120 -20.41 2.70 -2.68
CA VAL A 120 -20.75 2.76 -1.25
C VAL A 120 -21.77 3.89 -1.06
N ALA A 121 -22.93 3.56 -0.50
CA ALA A 121 -24.03 4.52 -0.32
C ALA A 121 -23.73 5.57 0.76
N GLY A 122 -22.94 5.21 1.77
CA GLY A 122 -22.59 6.10 2.87
C GLY A 122 -21.85 5.38 3.97
N ARG A 123 -21.45 6.12 5.00
CA ARG A 123 -20.86 5.60 6.24
C ARG A 123 -21.32 6.45 7.41
N SER A 124 -21.93 5.83 8.40
CA SER A 124 -22.38 6.46 9.64
C SER A 124 -21.33 6.37 10.75
N THR A 125 -20.58 5.26 10.79
CA THR A 125 -19.58 4.95 11.82
C THR A 125 -18.29 5.72 11.59
N ARG A 126 -17.74 6.32 12.65
CA ARG A 126 -16.43 6.99 12.62
C ARG A 126 -15.32 5.99 12.37
N LEU A 127 -14.27 6.41 11.64
CA LEU A 127 -13.14 5.58 11.26
C LEU A 127 -11.82 6.25 11.62
N ALA A 128 -11.01 5.59 12.45
CA ALA A 128 -9.61 5.94 12.66
C ALA A 128 -8.71 4.87 12.04
N GLN A 129 -7.63 5.30 11.38
CA GLN A 129 -6.63 4.44 10.75
C GLN A 129 -5.27 4.72 11.36
N ILE A 130 -4.64 3.70 11.93
CA ILE A 130 -3.37 3.80 12.64
C ILE A 130 -2.38 2.83 11.99
N ALA A 131 -1.47 3.39 11.20
CA ALA A 131 -0.50 2.59 10.48
C ALA A 131 0.56 2.02 11.43
N THR A 132 0.84 0.71 11.32
CA THR A 132 1.92 0.03 12.04
C THR A 132 3.00 -0.52 11.11
N THR A 133 2.87 -0.27 9.80
CA THR A 133 3.88 -0.54 8.77
C THR A 133 4.04 0.68 7.88
N ALA A 134 5.24 0.90 7.36
CA ALA A 134 5.53 1.98 6.43
C ALA A 134 5.61 1.40 5.00
N GLY A 135 4.47 1.30 4.31
CA GLY A 135 4.41 0.68 2.99
C GLY A 135 3.19 1.10 2.18
N THR A 136 2.02 0.60 2.54
CA THR A 136 0.81 0.71 1.73
C THR A 136 0.21 2.11 1.65
N GLY A 137 0.39 2.95 2.70
CA GLY A 137 -0.27 4.25 2.80
C GLY A 137 -1.81 4.18 2.78
N SER A 138 -2.39 3.03 3.17
CA SER A 138 -3.84 2.81 3.09
C SER A 138 -4.62 3.81 3.92
N GLU A 139 -4.06 4.32 5.01
CA GLU A 139 -4.64 5.36 5.87
C GLU A 139 -4.91 6.68 5.13
N ALA A 140 -4.18 6.96 4.06
CA ALA A 140 -4.33 8.18 3.26
C ALA A 140 -5.42 8.06 2.18
N GLY A 141 -5.91 6.83 1.88
CA GLY A 141 -6.66 6.56 0.67
C GLY A 141 -8.11 6.14 0.88
N ILE A 142 -8.85 6.21 -0.23
CA ILE A 142 -10.29 5.86 -0.35
C ILE A 142 -10.52 4.42 -0.85
N ARG A 143 -9.45 3.62 -0.94
CA ARG A 143 -9.50 2.26 -1.52
C ARG A 143 -9.37 1.21 -0.45
N SER A 144 -10.02 0.09 -0.67
CA SER A 144 -9.88 -1.16 0.08
C SER A 144 -9.80 -2.33 -0.90
N LEU A 145 -8.98 -3.33 -0.56
CA LEU A 145 -8.76 -4.53 -1.36
C LEU A 145 -9.07 -5.77 -0.52
N ILE A 146 -9.92 -6.65 -1.05
CA ILE A 146 -10.24 -7.96 -0.45
C ILE A 146 -9.98 -9.05 -1.49
N THR A 147 -9.38 -10.14 -1.08
CA THR A 147 -9.10 -11.28 -1.97
C THR A 147 -10.35 -12.16 -2.13
N ASP A 148 -10.70 -12.42 -3.39
CA ASP A 148 -11.66 -13.48 -3.75
C ASP A 148 -10.84 -14.75 -4.03
N PRO A 149 -10.83 -15.74 -3.11
CA PRO A 149 -10.01 -16.94 -3.29
C PRO A 149 -10.54 -17.86 -4.39
N ILE A 150 -11.84 -17.76 -4.74
CA ILE A 150 -12.44 -18.56 -5.81
C ILE A 150 -11.97 -18.06 -7.17
N LYS A 151 -11.93 -16.74 -7.35
CA LYS A 151 -11.48 -16.14 -8.60
C LYS A 151 -9.98 -15.96 -8.69
N GLY A 152 -9.25 -16.11 -7.56
CA GLY A 152 -7.82 -15.81 -7.47
C GLY A 152 -7.52 -14.33 -7.79
N ALA A 153 -8.41 -13.41 -7.42
CA ALA A 153 -8.32 -12.01 -7.79
C ALA A 153 -8.67 -11.08 -6.62
N LYS A 154 -8.17 -9.83 -6.67
CA LYS A 154 -8.51 -8.79 -5.71
C LYS A 154 -9.80 -8.07 -6.11
N ILE A 155 -10.76 -7.99 -5.18
CA ILE A 155 -11.92 -7.11 -5.27
C ILE A 155 -11.49 -5.74 -4.75
N ALA A 156 -11.54 -4.72 -5.60
CA ALA A 156 -11.29 -3.34 -5.22
C ALA A 156 -12.62 -2.62 -4.95
N VAL A 157 -12.70 -1.96 -3.80
CA VAL A 157 -13.76 -0.99 -3.49
C VAL A 157 -13.12 0.38 -3.35
N GLU A 158 -13.64 1.37 -4.05
CA GLU A 158 -13.11 2.72 -4.07
C GLU A 158 -14.23 3.73 -3.88
N SER A 159 -14.20 4.48 -2.79
CA SER A 159 -15.25 5.44 -2.45
C SER A 159 -14.76 6.52 -1.49
N PRO A 160 -15.20 7.79 -1.64
CA PRO A 160 -14.96 8.84 -0.65
C PRO A 160 -15.45 8.47 0.77
N HIS A 161 -16.44 7.58 0.89
CA HIS A 161 -16.95 7.11 2.17
C HIS A 161 -15.98 6.19 2.92
N LEU A 162 -14.90 5.69 2.27
CA LEU A 162 -13.87 4.88 2.90
C LEU A 162 -12.71 5.71 3.48
N ILE A 163 -12.67 7.02 3.22
CA ILE A 163 -11.61 7.89 3.79
C ILE A 163 -11.72 7.94 5.32
N ALA A 164 -10.59 7.90 6.00
CA ALA A 164 -10.56 7.97 7.46
C ALA A 164 -11.00 9.35 7.98
N ASP A 165 -11.67 9.38 9.13
CA ASP A 165 -11.90 10.62 9.86
C ASP A 165 -10.64 11.07 10.60
N LEU A 166 -9.81 10.09 11.02
CA LEU A 166 -8.50 10.28 11.63
C LEU A 166 -7.49 9.29 11.03
N ALA A 167 -6.33 9.78 10.62
CA ALA A 167 -5.14 8.96 10.40
C ALA A 167 -4.07 9.32 11.42
N VAL A 168 -3.35 8.31 11.94
CA VAL A 168 -2.25 8.49 12.89
C VAL A 168 -1.00 7.82 12.33
N LEU A 169 0.07 8.58 12.24
CA LEU A 169 1.40 8.16 11.82
C LEU A 169 2.33 8.21 13.03
N ASP A 170 2.32 7.14 13.82
CA ASP A 170 3.18 6.97 14.99
C ASP A 170 4.30 5.97 14.67
N ALA A 171 5.49 6.49 14.41
CA ALA A 171 6.63 5.66 14.01
C ALA A 171 7.05 4.64 15.08
N GLU A 172 6.74 4.86 16.37
CA GLU A 172 7.02 3.88 17.43
C GLU A 172 6.37 2.52 17.17
N LEU A 173 5.21 2.52 16.48
CA LEU A 173 4.49 1.30 16.14
C LEU A 173 5.22 0.45 15.10
N THR A 174 6.25 1.01 14.46
CA THR A 174 7.07 0.31 13.45
C THR A 174 8.41 -0.18 13.98
N TYR A 175 8.83 0.19 15.20
CA TYR A 175 10.17 -0.14 15.71
C TYR A 175 10.43 -1.64 15.86
N SER A 176 9.37 -2.42 16.09
CA SER A 176 9.45 -3.89 16.18
C SER A 176 9.28 -4.61 14.83
N VAL A 177 9.06 -3.87 13.72
CA VAL A 177 8.89 -4.48 12.39
C VAL A 177 10.23 -5.08 11.95
N PRO A 178 10.25 -6.39 11.57
CA PRO A 178 11.47 -7.05 11.16
C PRO A 178 12.13 -6.41 9.93
N PRO A 179 13.46 -6.47 9.77
CA PRO A 179 14.18 -5.90 8.64
C PRO A 179 13.63 -6.33 7.27
N VAL A 180 13.31 -7.61 7.10
CA VAL A 180 12.76 -8.15 5.84
C VAL A 180 11.41 -7.54 5.48
N VAL A 181 10.56 -7.29 6.48
CA VAL A 181 9.25 -6.62 6.27
C VAL A 181 9.48 -5.14 6.01
N THR A 182 10.39 -4.49 6.74
CA THR A 182 10.76 -3.08 6.52
C THR A 182 11.28 -2.86 5.09
N ALA A 183 12.15 -3.75 4.60
CA ALA A 183 12.67 -3.68 3.23
C ALA A 183 11.55 -3.80 2.19
N ALA A 184 10.73 -4.84 2.29
CA ALA A 184 9.65 -5.10 1.34
C ALA A 184 8.60 -3.97 1.34
N THR A 185 8.16 -3.51 2.51
CA THR A 185 7.16 -2.44 2.60
C THR A 185 7.74 -1.08 2.19
N GLY A 186 9.01 -0.81 2.49
CA GLY A 186 9.66 0.43 2.07
C GLY A 186 9.82 0.52 0.54
N VAL A 187 10.16 -0.60 -0.14
CA VAL A 187 10.17 -0.65 -1.60
C VAL A 187 8.77 -0.52 -2.18
N ASP A 188 7.74 -1.05 -1.51
CA ASP A 188 6.34 -0.86 -1.91
C ASP A 188 5.93 0.62 -1.86
N ALA A 189 6.23 1.32 -0.76
CA ALA A 189 6.01 2.77 -0.65
C ALA A 189 6.74 3.56 -1.75
N MET A 190 7.97 3.15 -2.08
CA MET A 190 8.73 3.72 -3.19
C MET A 190 8.04 3.47 -4.53
N ALA A 191 7.59 2.24 -4.79
CA ALA A 191 6.89 1.89 -6.02
C ALA A 191 5.61 2.71 -6.19
N HIS A 192 4.83 2.93 -5.13
CA HIS A 192 3.67 3.81 -5.16
C HIS A 192 4.03 5.22 -5.66
N CYS A 193 5.07 5.81 -5.08
CA CYS A 193 5.53 7.14 -5.47
C CYS A 193 6.05 7.18 -6.90
N VAL A 194 6.93 6.23 -7.28
CA VAL A 194 7.58 6.19 -8.60
C VAL A 194 6.59 5.91 -9.72
N GLU A 195 5.68 4.96 -9.51
CA GLU A 195 4.65 4.64 -10.51
C GLU A 195 3.69 5.81 -10.73
N ALA A 196 3.24 6.47 -9.67
CA ALA A 196 2.41 7.67 -9.80
C ALA A 196 3.18 8.82 -10.48
N PHE A 197 4.44 9.01 -10.13
CA PHE A 197 5.29 10.07 -10.69
C PHE A 197 5.52 9.89 -12.19
N THR A 198 5.79 8.66 -12.64
CA THR A 198 6.07 8.36 -14.05
C THR A 198 4.82 8.11 -14.89
N SER A 199 3.65 7.94 -14.28
CA SER A 199 2.38 7.57 -14.93
C SER A 199 1.98 8.48 -16.09
N LYS A 200 1.28 7.93 -17.09
CA LYS A 200 0.54 8.72 -18.10
C LYS A 200 -0.48 9.68 -17.46
N ARG A 201 -0.94 9.36 -16.24
CA ARG A 201 -1.89 10.18 -15.47
C ARG A 201 -1.22 11.11 -14.46
N ALA A 202 0.12 11.24 -14.51
CA ALA A 202 0.87 12.09 -13.60
C ALA A 202 0.32 13.52 -13.56
N HIS A 203 0.33 14.13 -12.38
CA HIS A 203 -0.20 15.46 -12.15
C HIS A 203 0.79 16.26 -11.29
N PRO A 204 1.10 17.53 -11.61
CA PRO A 204 2.13 18.30 -10.92
C PRO A 204 2.00 18.37 -9.39
N MET A 205 0.76 18.43 -8.87
CA MET A 205 0.51 18.40 -7.44
C MET A 205 0.90 17.04 -6.83
N ILE A 206 0.58 15.94 -7.51
CA ILE A 206 0.88 14.59 -7.04
C ILE A 206 2.37 14.28 -7.23
N ASP A 207 2.99 14.79 -8.27
CA ASP A 207 4.45 14.72 -8.47
C ASP A 207 5.22 15.30 -7.27
N GLY A 208 4.68 16.33 -6.61
CA GLY A 208 5.25 16.90 -5.39
C GLY A 208 5.26 15.89 -4.23
N PHE A 209 4.15 15.22 -3.97
CA PHE A 209 4.07 14.16 -2.94
C PHE A 209 4.95 12.95 -3.29
N ALA A 210 4.92 12.53 -4.55
CA ALA A 210 5.75 11.42 -5.02
C ALA A 210 7.25 11.69 -4.81
N ARG A 211 7.72 12.91 -5.15
CA ARG A 211 9.11 13.33 -4.90
C ARG A 211 9.47 13.26 -3.43
N MET A 212 8.64 13.85 -2.55
CA MET A 212 8.89 13.76 -1.12
C MET A 212 8.99 12.30 -0.67
N GLY A 213 8.11 11.43 -1.17
CA GLY A 213 8.09 10.00 -0.80
C GLY A 213 9.36 9.26 -1.22
N PHE A 214 9.70 9.26 -2.52
CA PHE A 214 10.87 8.48 -2.96
C PHE A 214 12.21 9.05 -2.48
N HIS A 215 12.33 10.37 -2.23
CA HIS A 215 13.50 10.93 -1.58
C HIS A 215 13.67 10.46 -0.12
N LEU A 216 12.56 10.38 0.63
CA LEU A 216 12.61 9.84 2.00
C LEU A 216 12.98 8.36 2.01
N VAL A 217 12.46 7.56 1.05
CA VAL A 217 12.86 6.16 0.91
C VAL A 217 14.36 6.05 0.62
N GLY A 218 14.87 6.80 -0.37
CA GLY A 218 16.30 6.78 -0.70
C GLY A 218 17.19 7.17 0.47
N LYS A 219 16.74 8.12 1.30
CA LYS A 219 17.51 8.57 2.49
C LYS A 219 17.47 7.58 3.64
N TYR A 220 16.32 6.92 3.87
CA TYR A 220 16.06 6.27 5.15
C TYR A 220 15.90 4.75 5.08
N LEU A 221 15.54 4.15 3.92
CA LEU A 221 15.19 2.73 3.89
C LEU A 221 16.33 1.82 4.32
N ALA A 222 17.52 2.00 3.75
CA ALA A 222 18.68 1.20 4.12
C ALA A 222 19.07 1.37 5.60
N ARG A 223 18.91 2.58 6.17
CA ARG A 223 19.16 2.85 7.58
C ARG A 223 18.17 2.08 8.48
N ALA A 224 16.87 2.15 8.18
CA ALA A 224 15.83 1.50 8.97
C ALA A 224 15.88 -0.02 8.87
N VAL A 225 16.33 -0.58 7.72
CA VAL A 225 16.54 -2.02 7.54
C VAL A 225 17.74 -2.49 8.36
N LYS A 226 18.82 -1.71 8.36
CA LYS A 226 20.05 -2.03 9.10
C LYS A 226 19.86 -1.90 10.60
N ASP A 227 19.14 -0.86 11.03
CA ASP A 227 18.87 -0.56 12.44
C ASP A 227 17.40 -0.18 12.63
N GLY A 228 16.61 -1.13 13.12
CA GLY A 228 15.19 -0.92 13.41
C GLY A 228 14.93 0.12 14.50
N SER A 229 15.94 0.49 15.29
CA SER A 229 15.87 1.52 16.33
C SER A 229 16.31 2.91 15.86
N ASP A 230 16.63 3.08 14.57
CA ASP A 230 16.88 4.40 13.97
C ASP A 230 15.54 5.15 13.83
N HIS A 231 15.19 5.90 14.87
CA HIS A 231 13.91 6.61 14.99
C HIS A 231 13.69 7.59 13.84
N GLU A 232 14.72 8.37 13.46
CA GLU A 232 14.62 9.30 12.33
C GLU A 232 14.29 8.58 11.02
N ALA A 233 14.92 7.43 10.79
CA ALA A 233 14.67 6.63 9.60
C ALA A 233 13.25 6.04 9.60
N ARG A 234 12.75 5.55 10.73
CA ARG A 234 11.38 5.05 10.87
C ARG A 234 10.33 6.14 10.65
N GLU A 235 10.53 7.33 11.21
CA GLU A 235 9.67 8.49 10.97
C GLU A 235 9.66 8.90 9.50
N GLY A 236 10.83 8.95 8.87
CA GLY A 236 10.95 9.25 7.45
C GLY A 236 10.24 8.25 6.55
N LEU A 237 10.33 6.95 6.84
CA LEU A 237 9.63 5.91 6.09
C LEU A 237 8.12 5.97 6.30
N MET A 238 7.64 6.27 7.51
CA MET A 238 6.21 6.44 7.77
C MET A 238 5.62 7.58 6.92
N LEU A 239 6.33 8.70 6.83
CA LEU A 239 5.94 9.81 5.94
C LEU A 239 6.00 9.41 4.46
N ALA A 240 7.04 8.68 4.04
CA ALA A 240 7.15 8.21 2.66
C ALA A 240 5.97 7.32 2.26
N SER A 241 5.55 6.39 3.14
CA SER A 241 4.38 5.55 2.98
C SER A 241 3.10 6.37 2.82
N TYR A 242 2.89 7.35 3.69
CA TYR A 242 1.72 8.23 3.62
C TYR A 242 1.68 9.03 2.31
N TYR A 243 2.82 9.58 1.85
CA TYR A 243 2.89 10.28 0.57
C TYR A 243 2.61 9.35 -0.62
N GLY A 244 3.10 8.10 -0.58
CA GLY A 244 2.73 7.08 -1.54
C GLY A 244 1.22 6.85 -1.57
N GLY A 245 0.60 6.70 -0.41
CA GLY A 245 -0.84 6.55 -0.26
C GLY A 245 -1.66 7.71 -0.85
N ILE A 246 -1.19 8.96 -0.66
CA ILE A 246 -1.80 10.14 -1.29
C ILE A 246 -1.78 10.02 -2.82
N CYS A 247 -0.70 9.52 -3.40
CA CYS A 247 -0.55 9.41 -4.85
C CYS A 247 -1.55 8.42 -5.46
N LEU A 248 -1.97 7.39 -4.71
CA LEU A 248 -2.84 6.32 -5.20
C LEU A 248 -4.26 6.80 -5.54
N GLY A 249 -4.80 7.76 -4.82
CA GLY A 249 -6.15 8.25 -5.05
C GLY A 249 -6.32 8.87 -6.45
N PRO A 250 -5.62 9.97 -6.75
CA PRO A 250 -5.79 10.69 -8.01
C PRO A 250 -5.13 10.04 -9.22
N VAL A 251 -3.98 9.38 -9.04
CA VAL A 251 -3.14 8.87 -10.14
C VAL A 251 -3.16 7.36 -10.21
N ASN A 252 -3.02 6.68 -9.07
CA ASN A 252 -2.92 5.23 -8.95
C ASN A 252 -1.53 4.66 -9.32
N THR A 253 -1.36 3.35 -9.09
CA THR A 253 -0.20 2.58 -9.54
C THR A 253 -0.30 2.21 -11.02
N ALA A 254 0.74 1.58 -11.54
CA ALA A 254 0.89 1.27 -12.95
C ALA A 254 1.30 -0.22 -13.16
N ALA A 255 2.15 -0.49 -14.15
CA ALA A 255 2.53 -1.84 -14.54
C ALA A 255 3.27 -2.62 -13.44
N GLY A 256 4.07 -1.98 -12.59
CA GLY A 256 4.78 -2.67 -11.50
C GLY A 256 3.81 -3.43 -10.60
N HIS A 257 2.78 -2.75 -10.11
CA HIS A 257 1.75 -3.38 -9.30
C HIS A 257 0.91 -4.41 -10.07
N ALA A 258 0.61 -4.15 -11.36
CA ALA A 258 -0.09 -5.14 -12.18
C ALA A 258 0.72 -6.44 -12.31
N ILE A 259 2.04 -6.33 -12.50
CA ILE A 259 2.97 -7.46 -12.61
C ILE A 259 3.14 -8.15 -11.24
N ALA A 260 3.11 -7.42 -10.13
CA ALA A 260 3.22 -8.00 -8.79
C ALA A 260 1.98 -8.82 -8.37
N TYR A 261 0.77 -8.51 -8.85
CA TYR A 261 -0.46 -9.17 -8.38
C TYR A 261 -0.50 -10.69 -8.60
N PRO A 262 -0.16 -11.25 -9.78
CA PRO A 262 -0.10 -12.70 -9.95
C PRO A 262 0.88 -13.39 -9.00
N LEU A 263 1.99 -12.73 -8.65
CA LEU A 263 2.95 -13.26 -7.67
C LEU A 263 2.33 -13.37 -6.28
N GLY A 264 1.48 -12.41 -5.89
CA GLY A 264 0.73 -12.47 -4.64
C GLY A 264 -0.37 -13.53 -4.66
N THR A 265 -1.15 -13.64 -5.74
CA THR A 265 -2.30 -14.54 -5.80
C THR A 265 -1.94 -16.00 -6.11
N LEU A 266 -0.88 -16.24 -6.87
CA LEU A 266 -0.51 -17.58 -7.35
C LEU A 266 0.70 -18.19 -6.61
N LEU A 267 1.66 -17.36 -6.17
CA LEU A 267 2.80 -17.79 -5.37
C LEU A 267 2.68 -17.43 -3.89
N HIS A 268 1.60 -16.74 -3.51
CA HIS A 268 1.37 -16.26 -2.14
C HIS A 268 2.50 -15.39 -1.58
N LEU A 269 3.20 -14.65 -2.45
CA LEU A 269 4.22 -13.71 -2.01
C LEU A 269 3.57 -12.52 -1.30
N PRO A 270 4.16 -12.04 -0.19
CA PRO A 270 3.76 -10.79 0.40
C PRO A 270 3.80 -9.64 -0.63
N HIS A 271 2.78 -8.79 -0.64
CA HIS A 271 2.59 -7.75 -1.65
C HIS A 271 3.82 -6.88 -1.89
N GLY A 272 4.42 -6.34 -0.82
CA GLY A 272 5.63 -5.52 -0.94
C GLY A 272 6.83 -6.27 -1.49
N LEU A 273 6.98 -7.57 -1.18
CA LEU A 273 8.03 -8.41 -1.75
C LEU A 273 7.84 -8.61 -3.26
N ALA A 274 6.61 -8.91 -3.69
CA ALA A 274 6.28 -9.05 -5.10
C ALA A 274 6.59 -7.76 -5.88
N ASN A 275 6.23 -6.60 -5.33
CA ASN A 275 6.58 -5.30 -5.92
C ASN A 275 8.09 -5.05 -5.96
N ALA A 276 8.82 -5.41 -4.90
CA ALA A 276 10.27 -5.22 -4.83
C ALA A 276 11.01 -6.03 -5.91
N ILE A 277 10.60 -7.27 -6.17
CA ILE A 277 11.21 -8.13 -7.19
C ILE A 277 11.04 -7.52 -8.59
N VAL A 278 9.88 -6.98 -8.92
CA VAL A 278 9.60 -6.47 -10.27
C VAL A 278 10.03 -5.01 -10.49
N PHE A 279 10.16 -4.22 -9.40
CA PHE A 279 10.45 -2.79 -9.45
C PHE A 279 11.66 -2.43 -10.35
N PRO A 280 12.85 -3.05 -10.22
CA PRO A 280 14.02 -2.71 -11.03
C PRO A 280 13.79 -2.88 -12.54
N HIS A 281 13.05 -3.90 -12.90
CA HIS A 281 12.76 -4.24 -14.29
C HIS A 281 11.78 -3.26 -14.91
N VAL A 282 10.72 -2.89 -14.18
CA VAL A 282 9.70 -1.92 -14.63
C VAL A 282 10.30 -0.51 -14.70
N LEU A 283 11.09 -0.10 -13.71
CA LEU A 283 11.79 1.18 -13.73
C LEU A 283 12.65 1.32 -14.99
N ALA A 284 13.46 0.30 -15.28
CA ALA A 284 14.30 0.29 -16.46
C ALA A 284 13.51 0.21 -17.77
N PHE A 285 12.40 -0.54 -17.81
CA PHE A 285 11.54 -0.62 -18.99
C PHE A 285 10.94 0.74 -19.35
N ASN A 286 10.59 1.53 -18.35
CA ASN A 286 9.96 2.83 -18.53
C ASN A 286 10.97 3.95 -18.86
N GLU A 287 12.26 3.76 -18.63
CA GLU A 287 13.31 4.77 -18.82
C GLU A 287 13.26 5.44 -20.19
N PRO A 288 13.17 4.75 -21.36
CA PRO A 288 13.22 5.39 -22.66
C PRO A 288 12.11 6.39 -22.95
N VAL A 289 10.96 6.27 -22.28
CA VAL A 289 9.79 7.15 -22.46
C VAL A 289 9.59 8.15 -21.32
N ALA A 290 10.29 7.96 -20.20
CA ALA A 290 10.19 8.80 -18.99
C ALA A 290 11.56 9.21 -18.48
N GLN A 291 12.53 9.52 -19.35
CA GLN A 291 13.96 9.71 -19.03
C GLN A 291 14.21 10.69 -17.91
N GLU A 292 13.66 11.91 -17.96
CA GLU A 292 13.87 12.93 -16.94
C GLU A 292 13.37 12.50 -15.57
N LYS A 293 12.15 11.94 -15.51
CA LYS A 293 11.54 11.47 -14.27
C LYS A 293 12.27 10.27 -13.69
N THR A 294 12.69 9.34 -14.55
CA THR A 294 13.44 8.15 -14.14
C THR A 294 14.85 8.53 -13.64
N ALA A 295 15.49 9.52 -14.27
CA ALA A 295 16.78 10.05 -13.81
C ALA A 295 16.66 10.71 -12.43
N GLU A 296 15.59 11.46 -12.17
CA GLU A 296 15.30 12.05 -10.86
C GLU A 296 15.12 10.97 -9.77
N VAL A 297 14.35 9.90 -10.08
CA VAL A 297 14.19 8.75 -9.19
C VAL A 297 15.54 8.07 -8.92
N ALA A 298 16.32 7.78 -9.96
CA ALA A 298 17.63 7.14 -9.83
C ALA A 298 18.57 7.94 -8.93
N GLN A 299 18.58 9.27 -9.08
CA GLN A 299 19.35 10.15 -8.22
C GLN A 299 18.90 10.12 -6.77
N ALA A 300 17.58 10.17 -6.54
CA ALA A 300 17.02 10.17 -5.20
C ALA A 300 17.32 8.86 -4.44
N LEU A 301 17.38 7.74 -5.16
CA LEU A 301 17.72 6.42 -4.62
C LEU A 301 19.24 6.15 -4.55
N GLY A 302 20.08 7.08 -5.01
CA GLY A 302 21.52 6.90 -5.02
C GLY A 302 22.05 5.92 -6.07
N LEU A 303 21.27 5.61 -7.11
CA LEU A 303 21.67 4.65 -8.16
C LEU A 303 22.68 5.22 -9.14
N GLY A 304 22.77 6.55 -9.26
CA GLY A 304 23.71 7.24 -10.15
C GLY A 304 23.03 8.15 -11.17
N HIS A 305 23.81 8.74 -12.06
CA HIS A 305 23.38 9.70 -13.07
C HIS A 305 23.63 9.20 -14.49
N GLY A 306 22.75 9.55 -15.44
CA GLY A 306 22.94 9.30 -16.86
C GLY A 306 23.07 7.79 -17.19
N LEU A 307 22.34 6.94 -16.48
CA LEU A 307 22.43 5.50 -16.63
C LEU A 307 21.73 5.05 -17.91
N SER A 308 22.34 4.13 -18.65
CA SER A 308 21.61 3.38 -19.67
C SER A 308 20.58 2.46 -19.02
N GLN A 309 19.54 2.08 -19.76
CA GLN A 309 18.48 1.17 -19.30
C GLN A 309 19.03 -0.10 -18.60
N ALA A 310 20.02 -0.76 -19.21
CA ALA A 310 20.63 -1.95 -18.64
C ALA A 310 21.35 -1.68 -17.31
N LYS A 311 22.08 -0.54 -17.23
CA LYS A 311 22.78 -0.15 -16.02
C LYS A 311 21.80 0.28 -14.92
N LEU A 312 20.76 1.05 -15.26
CA LEU A 312 19.70 1.42 -14.32
C LEU A 312 19.05 0.19 -13.69
N ARG A 313 18.73 -0.84 -14.51
CA ARG A 313 18.21 -2.11 -14.00
C ARG A 313 19.18 -2.78 -13.04
N ALA A 314 20.46 -2.84 -13.38
CA ALA A 314 21.46 -3.49 -12.52
C ALA A 314 21.64 -2.76 -11.18
N GLU A 315 21.71 -1.43 -11.19
CA GLU A 315 21.84 -0.62 -9.97
C GLU A 315 20.58 -0.73 -9.10
N ALA A 316 19.38 -0.71 -9.70
CA ALA A 316 18.12 -0.87 -8.95
C ALA A 316 17.96 -2.29 -8.38
N LEU A 317 18.42 -3.35 -9.09
CA LEU A 317 18.52 -4.70 -8.56
C LEU A 317 19.47 -4.77 -7.37
N GLY A 318 20.66 -4.17 -7.50
CA GLY A 318 21.62 -4.05 -6.41
C GLY A 318 21.01 -3.37 -5.18
N PHE A 319 20.32 -2.24 -5.37
CA PHE A 319 19.65 -1.54 -4.30
C PHE A 319 18.66 -2.43 -3.53
N CYS A 320 17.81 -3.19 -4.23
CA CYS A 320 16.86 -4.10 -3.58
C CYS A 320 17.57 -5.29 -2.90
N ALA A 321 18.60 -5.86 -3.54
CA ALA A 321 19.38 -6.97 -2.99
C ALA A 321 20.16 -6.56 -1.72
N ASP A 322 20.71 -5.36 -1.69
CA ASP A 322 21.44 -4.80 -0.53
C ASP A 322 20.52 -4.58 0.69
N LEU A 323 19.21 -4.46 0.46
CA LEU A 323 18.20 -4.48 1.53
C LEU A 323 17.90 -5.89 2.06
N GLY A 324 18.54 -6.92 1.53
CA GLY A 324 18.33 -8.32 1.91
C GLY A 324 17.14 -8.99 1.22
N ILE A 325 16.62 -8.42 0.14
CA ILE A 325 15.50 -8.98 -0.62
C ILE A 325 16.03 -10.05 -1.60
N GLU A 326 15.47 -11.26 -1.53
CA GLU A 326 15.74 -12.29 -2.55
C GLU A 326 15.00 -11.93 -3.83
N MET A 327 15.74 -11.64 -4.90
CA MET A 327 15.21 -11.10 -6.15
C MET A 327 14.81 -12.16 -7.17
N SER A 328 15.15 -13.44 -6.95
CA SER A 328 14.86 -14.53 -7.91
C SER A 328 13.51 -15.17 -7.64
N LEU A 329 12.62 -15.13 -8.64
CA LEU A 329 11.32 -15.80 -8.57
C LEU A 329 11.44 -17.31 -8.42
N ALA A 330 12.48 -17.92 -9.01
CA ALA A 330 12.74 -19.37 -8.88
C ALA A 330 12.95 -19.76 -7.41
N LYS A 331 13.65 -18.94 -6.64
CA LYS A 331 13.85 -19.18 -5.19
C LYS A 331 12.57 -18.97 -4.37
N HIS A 332 11.60 -18.29 -4.92
CA HIS A 332 10.27 -18.14 -4.33
C HIS A 332 9.26 -19.19 -4.82
N GLY A 333 9.73 -20.22 -5.55
CA GLY A 333 8.92 -21.37 -5.96
C GLY A 333 8.24 -21.23 -7.32
N ALA A 334 8.49 -20.16 -8.08
CA ALA A 334 8.03 -20.07 -9.46
C ALA A 334 8.78 -21.08 -10.35
N THR A 335 8.09 -21.59 -11.37
CA THR A 335 8.67 -22.40 -12.45
C THR A 335 8.58 -21.66 -13.78
N GLU A 336 9.44 -21.98 -14.74
CA GLU A 336 9.36 -21.38 -16.09
C GLU A 336 8.00 -21.59 -16.75
N ALA A 337 7.31 -22.69 -16.42
CA ALA A 337 5.98 -23.02 -16.96
C ALA A 337 4.87 -22.06 -16.42
N ASP A 338 5.08 -21.41 -15.28
CA ASP A 338 4.14 -20.46 -14.68
C ASP A 338 4.18 -19.08 -15.34
N LEU A 339 5.37 -18.69 -15.84
CA LEU A 339 5.62 -17.31 -16.29
C LEU A 339 4.67 -16.82 -17.41
N PRO A 340 4.29 -17.64 -18.42
CA PRO A 340 3.32 -17.21 -19.44
C PRO A 340 1.95 -16.90 -18.85
N ARG A 341 1.49 -17.68 -17.86
CA ARG A 341 0.23 -17.42 -17.17
C ARG A 341 0.31 -16.13 -16.36
N PHE A 342 1.38 -15.94 -15.58
CA PHE A 342 1.58 -14.70 -14.83
C PHE A 342 1.56 -13.49 -15.75
N ALA A 343 2.20 -13.56 -16.93
CA ALA A 343 2.22 -12.47 -17.89
C ALA A 343 0.83 -12.14 -18.45
N ALA A 344 0.06 -13.15 -18.79
CA ALA A 344 -1.30 -12.95 -19.30
C ALA A 344 -2.21 -12.35 -18.22
N ASP A 345 -2.16 -12.87 -16.98
CA ASP A 345 -2.97 -12.41 -15.85
C ASP A 345 -2.60 -10.96 -15.47
N ALA A 346 -1.31 -10.64 -15.40
CA ALA A 346 -0.85 -9.27 -15.13
C ALA A 346 -1.28 -8.29 -16.22
N HIS A 347 -1.11 -8.65 -17.50
CA HIS A 347 -1.47 -7.79 -18.63
C HIS A 347 -2.98 -7.54 -18.70
N ALA A 348 -3.82 -8.48 -18.23
CA ALA A 348 -5.26 -8.31 -18.17
C ALA A 348 -5.72 -7.25 -17.16
N ILE A 349 -4.85 -6.82 -16.23
CA ILE A 349 -5.17 -5.78 -15.23
C ILE A 349 -5.09 -4.38 -15.88
N ARG A 350 -5.92 -4.14 -16.87
CA ARG A 350 -5.89 -2.92 -17.71
C ARG A 350 -5.97 -1.63 -16.89
N ARG A 351 -6.73 -1.62 -15.78
CA ARG A 351 -6.86 -0.44 -14.91
C ARG A 351 -5.53 0.08 -14.36
N LEU A 352 -4.48 -0.76 -14.31
CA LEU A 352 -3.13 -0.39 -13.89
C LEU A 352 -2.17 -0.31 -15.08
N MET A 353 -2.19 -1.32 -15.96
CA MET A 353 -1.34 -1.34 -17.16
C MET A 353 -1.49 -0.08 -18.01
N ASP A 354 -2.71 0.43 -18.17
CA ASP A 354 -2.99 1.63 -19.00
C ASP A 354 -2.46 2.93 -18.38
N ASN A 355 -2.06 2.92 -17.10
CA ASN A 355 -1.42 4.05 -16.43
C ASN A 355 0.10 4.10 -16.71
N ASN A 356 0.71 2.98 -17.14
CA ASN A 356 2.17 2.89 -17.31
C ASN A 356 2.65 3.86 -18.40
N PRO A 357 3.78 4.55 -18.24
CA PRO A 357 4.27 5.50 -19.24
C PRO A 357 4.57 4.83 -20.59
N ALA A 358 5.20 3.66 -20.57
CA ALA A 358 5.39 2.83 -21.75
C ALA A 358 4.23 1.83 -21.90
N ASP A 359 3.71 1.64 -23.11
CA ASP A 359 2.81 0.53 -23.38
C ASP A 359 3.57 -0.78 -23.28
N MET A 360 2.96 -1.78 -22.66
CA MET A 360 3.53 -3.11 -22.49
C MET A 360 2.65 -4.15 -23.18
N SER A 361 3.25 -5.00 -23.99
CA SER A 361 2.63 -6.22 -24.49
C SER A 361 2.72 -7.36 -23.47
N VAL A 362 2.01 -8.46 -23.72
CA VAL A 362 2.17 -9.68 -22.91
C VAL A 362 3.60 -10.21 -22.96
N ASP A 363 4.26 -10.10 -24.12
CA ASP A 363 5.66 -10.55 -24.29
C ASP A 363 6.64 -9.68 -23.51
N ASP A 364 6.39 -8.35 -23.39
CA ASP A 364 7.22 -7.47 -22.55
C ASP A 364 7.09 -7.87 -21.08
N VAL A 365 5.87 -8.11 -20.61
CA VAL A 365 5.61 -8.58 -19.25
C VAL A 365 6.26 -9.93 -18.99
N LEU A 366 6.17 -10.86 -19.93
CA LEU A 366 6.85 -12.16 -19.87
C LEU A 366 8.38 -12.00 -19.81
N GLY A 367 8.91 -11.03 -20.58
CA GLY A 367 10.33 -10.66 -20.53
C GLY A 367 10.78 -10.18 -19.16
N ILE A 368 9.94 -9.40 -18.46
CA ILE A 368 10.19 -8.96 -17.07
C ILE A 368 10.23 -10.16 -16.13
N TYR A 369 9.25 -11.07 -16.18
CA TYR A 369 9.26 -12.27 -15.33
C TYR A 369 10.47 -13.18 -15.59
N ARG A 370 10.86 -13.36 -16.86
CA ARG A 370 12.09 -14.12 -17.20
C ARG A 370 13.36 -13.46 -16.66
N ALA A 371 13.41 -12.14 -16.66
CA ALA A 371 14.54 -11.40 -16.13
C ALA A 371 14.58 -11.38 -14.59
N SER A 372 13.46 -11.72 -13.92
CA SER A 372 13.34 -11.88 -12.47
C SER A 372 13.43 -13.35 -12.03
N PHE A 373 13.55 -14.31 -12.95
CA PHE A 373 13.58 -15.75 -12.69
C PHE A 373 14.98 -16.22 -12.32
#